data_5ed80de1bb11f6de63a189612b05e96f
#
_entry.id   5ed80de1bb11f6de63a189612b05e96f
#
_cell.length_a   1.000
_cell.length_b   1.000
_cell.length_c   1.000
_cell.angle_alpha   90.00
_cell.angle_beta   90.00
_cell.angle_gamma   90.00
#
_symmetry.space_group_name_H-M   'P 1'
#
loop_
_entity.id
_entity.type
_entity.pdbx_description
1 polymer ?
#
loop_
_entity_poly.entity_id
_entity_poly.type
_entity_poly.pdbx_seq_one_letter_code
_entity_poly.pdbx_strand_id
1 'polypeptide(L)'
;MKNLLKNTLVGITLAAMTTGAMAATKSDELAEKIGTELIQEYMSKANSGKEPTEAEFAKSFMEKMRSHLGEFKEAVTGDCVEIYGKEKASACQCVTDKLDFEANFSVIEKQISGAKAESMEKEINALTKNEEEAYKACGLDINVSRAADEKAAAARKAAEKTEAAPAKAAEAQPAKK
;
A
#
# COMPACT_ATOMS: atom_id res chain seq x y z
N MET A 1 23.17 3.88 -14.28
CA MET A 1 22.04 2.95 -14.31
C MET A 1 21.75 2.26 -12.94
N LYS A 2 22.72 2.01 -12.07
CA LYS A 2 22.49 1.45 -10.70
C LYS A 2 21.68 2.33 -9.73
N ASN A 3 21.48 3.61 -10.02
CA ASN A 3 20.76 4.55 -9.12
C ASN A 3 19.26 4.67 -9.42
N LEU A 4 18.77 4.26 -10.60
CA LEU A 4 17.35 4.29 -10.92
C LEU A 4 16.56 3.27 -10.07
N LEU A 5 17.05 2.03 -10.01
CA LEU A 5 16.38 0.99 -9.20
C LEU A 5 16.29 1.35 -7.71
N LYS A 6 17.31 2.03 -7.16
CA LYS A 6 17.26 2.44 -5.74
C LYS A 6 16.22 3.52 -5.46
N ASN A 7 15.99 4.44 -6.39
CA ASN A 7 15.02 5.51 -6.18
C ASN A 7 13.59 5.07 -6.47
N THR A 8 13.38 4.14 -7.39
CA THR A 8 12.04 3.58 -7.70
C THR A 8 11.56 2.63 -6.59
N LEU A 9 12.49 1.86 -6.00
CA LEU A 9 12.17 0.93 -4.91
C LEU A 9 11.76 1.63 -3.60
N VAL A 10 12.28 2.82 -3.33
CA VAL A 10 11.91 3.61 -2.14
C VAL A 10 10.58 4.34 -2.33
N GLY A 11 10.13 4.52 -3.59
CA GLY A 11 8.85 5.16 -3.92
C GLY A 11 7.65 4.21 -3.99
N ILE A 12 7.86 2.90 -4.02
CA ILE A 12 6.81 1.88 -3.91
C ILE A 12 6.57 1.52 -2.42
N THR A 13 6.80 2.44 -1.52
CA THR A 13 6.05 2.40 -0.28
C THR A 13 4.60 2.60 -0.66
N LEU A 14 3.85 1.56 -0.47
CA LEU A 14 2.42 1.38 -0.71
C LEU A 14 1.53 2.51 -0.17
N ALA A 15 1.94 3.75 -0.33
CA ALA A 15 1.09 4.93 -0.19
C ALA A 15 -0.12 4.90 -1.14
N ALA A 16 -0.13 3.95 -2.07
CA ALA A 16 -1.18 3.81 -3.06
C ALA A 16 -2.42 3.05 -2.56
N MET A 17 -2.34 2.35 -1.44
CA MET A 17 -3.52 1.75 -0.83
C MET A 17 -4.25 2.68 0.14
N THR A 18 -3.79 3.90 0.28
CA THR A 18 -4.45 4.93 1.08
C THR A 18 -5.48 5.71 0.28
N THR A 19 -6.29 5.06 -0.51
CA THR A 19 -7.64 5.53 -0.71
C THR A 19 -8.46 5.00 0.47
N GLY A 20 -8.27 5.63 1.62
CA GLY A 20 -9.24 5.64 2.69
C GLY A 20 -9.43 4.39 3.54
N ALA A 21 -8.56 3.39 3.55
CA ALA A 21 -8.80 2.27 4.43
C ALA A 21 -7.53 1.76 5.12
N MET A 22 -7.47 1.95 6.39
CA MET A 22 -6.84 1.11 7.40
C MET A 22 -5.35 1.31 7.68
N ALA A 23 -5.11 1.63 8.94
CA ALA A 23 -3.79 1.77 9.55
C ALA A 23 -2.94 0.51 9.37
N ALA A 24 -1.66 0.71 9.08
CA ALA A 24 -0.57 -0.26 9.00
C ALA A 24 -0.87 -1.59 9.67
N THR A 25 -1.32 -2.56 8.90
CA THR A 25 -1.97 -3.69 9.45
C THR A 25 -1.70 -4.92 8.57
N LYS A 26 -2.53 -5.90 8.66
CA LYS A 26 -2.38 -7.17 7.95
C LYS A 26 -2.40 -7.02 6.43
N SER A 27 -3.19 -6.07 5.93
CA SER A 27 -3.26 -5.78 4.48
C SER A 27 -1.98 -5.14 3.95
N ASP A 28 -1.37 -4.24 4.72
CA ASP A 28 -0.06 -3.64 4.38
C ASP A 28 1.06 -4.69 4.46
N GLU A 29 1.09 -5.50 5.52
CA GLU A 29 2.07 -6.58 5.71
C GLU A 29 2.00 -7.58 4.56
N LEU A 30 0.78 -7.95 4.13
CA LEU A 30 0.58 -8.86 3.00
C LEU A 30 1.09 -8.24 1.70
N ALA A 31 0.79 -6.97 1.45
CA ALA A 31 1.24 -6.27 0.26
C ALA A 31 2.77 -6.08 0.24
N GLU A 32 3.39 -5.79 1.39
CA GLU A 32 4.86 -5.72 1.53
C GLU A 32 5.50 -7.09 1.29
N LYS A 33 4.92 -8.15 1.84
CA LYS A 33 5.37 -9.53 1.59
C LYS A 33 5.34 -9.85 0.10
N ILE A 34 4.22 -9.60 -0.57
CA ILE A 34 4.05 -9.82 -2.02
C ILE A 34 5.08 -9.00 -2.81
N GLY A 35 5.26 -7.73 -2.45
CA GLY A 35 6.25 -6.85 -3.07
C GLY A 35 7.68 -7.36 -2.90
N THR A 36 8.03 -7.82 -1.70
CA THR A 36 9.37 -8.37 -1.40
C THR A 36 9.63 -9.65 -2.19
N GLU A 37 8.69 -10.57 -2.24
CA GLU A 37 8.80 -11.81 -3.03
C GLU A 37 9.00 -11.50 -4.51
N LEU A 38 8.27 -10.52 -5.04
CA LEU A 38 8.38 -10.10 -6.42
C LEU A 38 9.75 -9.49 -6.72
N ILE A 39 10.24 -8.61 -5.84
CA ILE A 39 11.58 -8.02 -5.96
C ILE A 39 12.65 -9.11 -6.00
N GLN A 40 12.59 -10.10 -5.13
CA GLN A 40 13.53 -11.22 -5.12
C GLN A 40 13.49 -12.02 -6.44
N GLU A 41 12.29 -12.27 -6.96
CA GLU A 41 12.10 -12.94 -8.25
C GLU A 41 12.72 -12.12 -9.40
N TYR A 42 12.51 -10.80 -9.41
CA TYR A 42 13.05 -9.91 -10.43
C TYR A 42 14.57 -9.74 -10.32
N MET A 43 15.12 -9.66 -9.11
CA MET A 43 16.58 -9.64 -8.91
C MET A 43 17.24 -10.93 -9.42
N SER A 44 16.59 -12.06 -9.21
CA SER A 44 17.05 -13.33 -9.76
C SER A 44 17.06 -13.35 -11.31
N LYS A 45 16.03 -12.76 -11.95
CA LYS A 45 15.93 -12.63 -13.39
C LYS A 45 16.94 -11.60 -13.96
N ALA A 46 17.15 -10.48 -13.26
CA ALA A 46 18.12 -9.46 -13.66
C ALA A 46 19.55 -10.00 -13.69
N ASN A 47 19.91 -10.91 -12.80
CA ASN A 47 21.19 -11.64 -12.81
C ASN A 47 21.35 -12.51 -14.06
N SER A 48 20.29 -12.84 -14.77
CA SER A 48 20.29 -13.57 -16.05
C SER A 48 20.38 -12.68 -17.29
N GLY A 49 20.54 -11.34 -17.10
CA GLY A 49 20.75 -10.38 -18.19
C GLY A 49 19.47 -9.77 -18.79
N LYS A 50 18.31 -9.98 -18.19
CA LYS A 50 17.04 -9.34 -18.57
C LYS A 50 16.56 -8.44 -17.41
N GLU A 51 16.78 -7.14 -17.53
CA GLU A 51 16.16 -6.18 -16.62
C GLU A 51 14.68 -5.98 -17.02
N PRO A 52 13.73 -6.28 -16.13
CA PRO A 52 12.32 -6.03 -16.41
C PRO A 52 12.02 -4.53 -16.43
N THR A 53 11.07 -4.12 -17.24
CA THR A 53 10.55 -2.76 -17.27
C THR A 53 9.64 -2.47 -16.08
N GLU A 54 9.44 -1.19 -15.73
CA GLU A 54 8.50 -0.77 -14.70
C GLU A 54 7.07 -1.28 -14.97
N ALA A 55 6.66 -1.28 -16.25
CA ALA A 55 5.34 -1.79 -16.64
C ALA A 55 5.21 -3.31 -16.45
N GLU A 56 6.27 -4.08 -16.74
CA GLU A 56 6.28 -5.53 -16.47
C GLU A 56 6.25 -5.81 -14.97
N PHE A 57 6.96 -5.01 -14.18
CA PHE A 57 6.91 -5.10 -12.72
C PHE A 57 5.50 -4.82 -12.20
N ALA A 58 4.90 -3.68 -12.60
CA ALA A 58 3.54 -3.30 -12.19
C ALA A 58 2.53 -4.41 -12.50
N LYS A 59 2.58 -4.93 -13.72
CA LYS A 59 1.70 -6.03 -14.15
C LYS A 59 1.87 -7.28 -13.30
N SER A 60 3.12 -7.74 -13.10
CA SER A 60 3.40 -8.93 -12.29
C SER A 60 3.00 -8.74 -10.82
N PHE A 61 3.20 -7.53 -10.27
CA PHE A 61 2.75 -7.18 -8.94
C PHE A 61 1.23 -7.30 -8.81
N MET A 62 0.49 -6.73 -9.75
CA MET A 62 -0.97 -6.78 -9.73
C MET A 62 -1.52 -8.19 -9.99
N GLU A 63 -0.86 -9.00 -10.81
CA GLU A 63 -1.21 -10.41 -10.99
C GLU A 63 -1.03 -11.21 -9.68
N LYS A 64 0.06 -10.97 -8.95
CA LYS A 64 0.27 -11.57 -7.61
C LYS A 64 -0.77 -11.06 -6.61
N MET A 65 -1.07 -9.77 -6.57
CA MET A 65 -2.12 -9.22 -5.70
C MET A 65 -3.47 -9.87 -5.96
N ARG A 66 -3.86 -10.03 -7.22
CA ARG A 66 -5.10 -10.72 -7.60
C ARG A 66 -5.10 -12.19 -7.19
N SER A 67 -3.98 -12.89 -7.30
CA SER A 67 -3.88 -14.29 -6.86
C SER A 67 -4.04 -14.47 -5.35
N HIS A 68 -3.76 -13.42 -4.56
CA HIS A 68 -3.93 -13.38 -3.11
C HIS A 68 -5.19 -12.63 -2.65
N LEU A 69 -6.16 -12.38 -3.57
CA LEU A 69 -7.35 -11.57 -3.26
C LEU A 69 -8.12 -12.08 -2.03
N GLY A 70 -8.18 -13.40 -1.83
CA GLY A 70 -8.82 -14.00 -0.66
C GLY A 70 -8.14 -13.58 0.65
N GLU A 71 -6.82 -13.76 0.72
CA GLU A 71 -6.00 -13.35 1.87
C GLU A 71 -6.09 -11.85 2.11
N PHE A 72 -6.17 -11.07 1.01
CA PHE A 72 -6.30 -9.62 1.09
C PHE A 72 -7.63 -9.20 1.71
N LYS A 73 -8.73 -9.83 1.31
CA LYS A 73 -10.05 -9.60 1.90
C LYS A 73 -10.08 -9.98 3.40
N GLU A 74 -9.47 -11.09 3.77
CA GLU A 74 -9.37 -11.49 5.16
C GLU A 74 -8.54 -10.48 5.98
N ALA A 75 -7.43 -10.01 5.43
CA ALA A 75 -6.60 -8.99 6.06
C ALA A 75 -7.38 -7.68 6.26
N VAL A 76 -8.03 -7.16 5.21
CA VAL A 76 -8.87 -5.95 5.27
C VAL A 76 -10.01 -6.09 6.28
N THR A 77 -10.67 -7.26 6.33
CA THR A 77 -11.67 -7.54 7.36
C THR A 77 -11.07 -7.52 8.76
N GLY A 78 -9.90 -8.12 8.93
CA GLY A 78 -9.17 -8.13 10.20
C GLY A 78 -8.81 -6.72 10.67
N ASP A 79 -8.34 -5.89 9.77
CA ASP A 79 -8.00 -4.49 10.04
C ASP A 79 -9.23 -3.68 10.48
N CYS A 80 -10.35 -3.87 9.79
CA CYS A 80 -11.62 -3.27 10.19
C CYS A 80 -12.02 -3.71 11.61
N VAL A 81 -11.89 -5.00 11.93
CA VAL A 81 -12.22 -5.53 13.28
C VAL A 81 -11.28 -4.94 14.34
N GLU A 82 -10.03 -4.67 14.05
CA GLU A 82 -9.10 -4.00 14.96
C GLU A 82 -9.55 -2.56 15.26
N ILE A 83 -10.07 -1.85 14.26
CA ILE A 83 -10.55 -0.47 14.41
C ILE A 83 -11.91 -0.40 15.13
N TYR A 84 -12.87 -1.24 14.73
CA TYR A 84 -14.25 -1.14 15.19
C TYR A 84 -14.61 -2.07 16.36
N GLY A 85 -13.73 -3.03 16.66
CA GLY A 85 -13.95 -4.04 17.71
C GLY A 85 -14.54 -5.35 17.18
N LYS A 86 -14.31 -6.42 17.93
CA LYS A 86 -14.72 -7.79 17.56
C LYS A 86 -16.23 -7.96 17.39
N GLU A 87 -17.01 -7.16 18.10
CA GLU A 87 -18.49 -7.15 18.02
C GLU A 87 -18.99 -6.62 16.66
N LYS A 88 -18.12 -5.97 15.87
CA LYS A 88 -18.42 -5.46 14.53
C LYS A 88 -17.92 -6.38 13.42
N ALA A 89 -17.42 -7.57 13.71
CA ALA A 89 -16.84 -8.48 12.73
C ALA A 89 -17.77 -8.74 11.52
N SER A 90 -19.06 -8.97 11.75
CA SER A 90 -20.03 -9.16 10.66
C SER A 90 -20.23 -7.91 9.80
N ALA A 91 -20.19 -6.72 10.41
CA ALA A 91 -20.27 -5.46 9.68
C ALA A 91 -19.00 -5.22 8.87
N CYS A 92 -17.82 -5.54 9.42
CA CYS A 92 -16.54 -5.47 8.73
C CYS A 92 -16.49 -6.41 7.52
N GLN A 93 -16.95 -7.65 7.66
CA GLN A 93 -17.07 -8.58 6.55
C GLN A 93 -18.01 -8.03 5.46
N CYS A 94 -19.16 -7.48 5.86
CA CYS A 94 -20.11 -6.83 4.94
C CYS A 94 -19.45 -5.69 4.15
N VAL A 95 -18.63 -4.85 4.78
CA VAL A 95 -17.88 -3.78 4.10
C VAL A 95 -16.94 -4.39 3.07
N THR A 96 -16.08 -5.32 3.50
CA THR A 96 -15.09 -5.96 2.63
C THR A 96 -15.73 -6.62 1.40
N ASP A 97 -16.91 -7.25 1.56
CA ASP A 97 -17.63 -7.89 0.45
C ASP A 97 -18.19 -6.87 -0.55
N LYS A 98 -18.37 -5.61 -0.16
CA LYS A 98 -18.89 -4.53 -1.02
C LYS A 98 -17.80 -3.65 -1.64
N LEU A 99 -16.55 -3.76 -1.18
CA LEU A 99 -15.44 -3.02 -1.77
C LEU A 99 -15.09 -3.55 -3.16
N ASP A 100 -14.86 -2.62 -4.10
CA ASP A 100 -14.42 -2.95 -5.46
C ASP A 100 -12.89 -3.09 -5.50
N PHE A 101 -12.38 -4.27 -5.14
CA PHE A 101 -10.96 -4.56 -5.16
C PHE A 101 -10.35 -4.51 -6.55
N GLU A 102 -11.07 -4.89 -7.60
CA GLU A 102 -10.54 -4.85 -8.96
C GLU A 102 -10.36 -3.42 -9.45
N ALA A 103 -11.30 -2.53 -9.15
CA ALA A 103 -11.15 -1.11 -9.45
C ALA A 103 -10.00 -0.49 -8.65
N ASN A 104 -9.82 -0.87 -7.37
CA ASN A 104 -8.66 -0.47 -6.57
C ASN A 104 -7.35 -0.94 -7.21
N PHE A 105 -7.23 -2.20 -7.58
CA PHE A 105 -6.04 -2.75 -8.23
C PHE A 105 -5.75 -2.06 -9.57
N SER A 106 -6.78 -1.72 -10.35
CA SER A 106 -6.61 -0.98 -11.60
C SER A 106 -6.01 0.43 -11.37
N VAL A 107 -6.44 1.13 -10.34
CA VAL A 107 -5.87 2.45 -9.97
C VAL A 107 -4.42 2.30 -9.54
N ILE A 108 -4.10 1.32 -8.69
CA ILE A 108 -2.74 1.04 -8.22
C ILE A 108 -1.82 0.71 -9.41
N GLU A 109 -2.26 -0.16 -10.32
CA GLU A 109 -1.50 -0.52 -11.52
C GLU A 109 -1.14 0.71 -12.37
N LYS A 110 -2.11 1.62 -12.56
CA LYS A 110 -1.88 2.88 -13.27
C LYS A 110 -0.88 3.78 -12.55
N GLN A 111 -0.96 3.87 -11.22
CA GLN A 111 -0.03 4.67 -10.40
C GLN A 111 1.40 4.13 -10.50
N ILE A 112 1.59 2.82 -10.33
CA ILE A 112 2.90 2.17 -10.44
C ILE A 112 3.46 2.34 -11.86
N SER A 113 2.61 2.34 -12.89
CA SER A 113 2.98 2.59 -14.28
C SER A 113 3.25 4.06 -14.61
N GLY A 114 3.23 4.95 -13.62
CA GLY A 114 3.57 6.37 -13.77
C GLY A 114 2.42 7.25 -14.26
N ALA A 115 1.17 6.79 -14.20
CA ALA A 115 0.02 7.64 -14.52
C ALA A 115 -0.10 8.79 -13.51
N LYS A 116 -0.44 9.99 -14.03
CA LYS A 116 -0.61 11.18 -13.19
C LYS A 116 -1.94 11.11 -12.43
N ALA A 117 -1.96 11.62 -11.18
CA ALA A 117 -3.13 11.64 -10.32
C ALA A 117 -4.35 12.30 -11.00
N GLU A 118 -4.13 13.38 -11.75
CA GLU A 118 -5.20 14.09 -12.46
C GLU A 118 -5.91 13.22 -13.51
N SER A 119 -5.17 12.27 -14.13
CA SER A 119 -5.76 11.34 -15.10
C SER A 119 -6.61 10.25 -14.46
N MET A 120 -6.48 10.04 -13.16
CA MET A 120 -7.19 9.01 -12.39
C MET A 120 -8.25 9.58 -11.43
N GLU A 121 -8.42 10.90 -11.39
CA GLU A 121 -9.31 11.57 -10.43
C GLU A 121 -10.72 11.00 -10.44
N LYS A 122 -11.29 10.73 -11.63
CA LYS A 122 -12.62 10.14 -11.77
C LYS A 122 -12.72 8.75 -11.15
N GLU A 123 -11.69 7.94 -11.33
CA GLU A 123 -11.65 6.56 -10.82
C GLU A 123 -11.46 6.58 -9.30
N ILE A 124 -10.57 7.42 -8.81
CA ILE A 124 -10.35 7.62 -7.37
C ILE A 124 -11.64 8.10 -6.68
N ASN A 125 -12.34 9.06 -7.26
CA ASN A 125 -13.62 9.55 -6.73
C ASN A 125 -14.70 8.45 -6.73
N ALA A 126 -14.73 7.58 -7.75
CA ALA A 126 -15.64 6.45 -7.79
C ALA A 126 -15.34 5.43 -6.69
N LEU A 127 -14.07 5.14 -6.42
CA LEU A 127 -13.62 4.27 -5.33
C LEU A 127 -14.00 4.84 -3.96
N THR A 128 -13.73 6.12 -3.73
CA THR A 128 -14.12 6.81 -2.48
C THR A 128 -15.62 6.71 -2.24
N LYS A 129 -16.43 6.91 -3.28
CA LYS A 129 -17.88 6.78 -3.19
C LYS A 129 -18.33 5.34 -2.91
N ASN A 130 -17.72 4.35 -3.57
CA ASN A 130 -18.00 2.94 -3.32
C ASN A 130 -17.72 2.58 -1.85
N GLU A 131 -16.58 3.04 -1.33
CA GLU A 131 -16.21 2.84 0.06
C GLU A 131 -17.24 3.47 1.01
N GLU A 132 -17.59 4.73 0.84
CA GLU A 132 -18.59 5.43 1.67
C GLU A 132 -19.95 4.70 1.67
N GLU A 133 -20.38 4.25 0.50
CA GLU A 133 -21.62 3.48 0.34
C GLU A 133 -21.53 2.10 1.04
N ALA A 134 -20.38 1.42 0.97
CA ALA A 134 -20.14 0.16 1.64
C ALA A 134 -20.22 0.29 3.16
N TYR A 135 -19.51 1.25 3.75
CA TYR A 135 -19.54 1.52 5.19
C TYR A 135 -20.95 1.86 5.67
N LYS A 136 -21.61 2.77 4.97
CA LYS A 136 -23.00 3.17 5.28
C LYS A 136 -23.97 1.99 5.22
N ALA A 137 -23.89 1.17 4.17
CA ALA A 137 -24.76 0.02 3.99
C ALA A 137 -24.55 -1.07 5.06
N CYS A 138 -23.36 -1.15 5.64
CA CYS A 138 -23.00 -2.13 6.67
C CYS A 138 -23.09 -1.56 8.09
N GLY A 139 -23.54 -0.31 8.27
CA GLY A 139 -23.78 0.31 9.59
C GLY A 139 -22.49 0.68 10.33
N LEU A 140 -21.43 0.98 9.61
CA LEU A 140 -20.18 1.52 10.15
C LEU A 140 -20.01 2.98 9.78
N ASP A 141 -19.36 3.76 10.67
CA ASP A 141 -19.01 5.16 10.39
C ASP A 141 -17.60 5.22 9.80
N ILE A 142 -17.50 5.51 8.51
CA ILE A 142 -16.23 5.62 7.79
C ILE A 142 -15.25 6.64 8.41
N ASN A 143 -15.75 7.66 9.11
CA ASN A 143 -14.86 8.65 9.75
C ASN A 143 -14.00 8.02 10.86
N VAL A 144 -14.44 6.96 11.48
CA VAL A 144 -13.65 6.21 12.48
C VAL A 144 -12.46 5.54 11.80
N SER A 145 -12.66 4.92 10.62
CA SER A 145 -11.58 4.34 9.81
C SER A 145 -10.60 5.42 9.36
N ARG A 146 -11.09 6.49 8.75
CA ARG A 146 -10.26 7.61 8.28
C ARG A 146 -9.41 8.23 9.39
N ALA A 147 -9.97 8.41 10.58
CA ALA A 147 -9.20 8.91 11.72
C ALA A 147 -8.10 7.93 12.20
N ALA A 148 -8.34 6.63 12.10
CA ALA A 148 -7.33 5.61 12.39
C ALA A 148 -6.19 5.66 11.37
N ASP A 149 -6.52 5.81 10.09
CA ASP A 149 -5.54 5.92 8.99
C ASP A 149 -4.67 7.17 9.12
N GLU A 150 -5.26 8.32 9.40
CA GLU A 150 -4.52 9.56 9.64
C GLU A 150 -3.53 9.43 10.80
N LYS A 151 -3.96 8.79 11.89
CA LYS A 151 -3.10 8.54 13.05
C LYS A 151 -1.92 7.63 12.69
N ALA A 152 -2.17 6.57 11.93
CA ALA A 152 -1.12 5.66 11.49
C ALA A 152 -0.14 6.32 10.51
N ALA A 153 -0.65 7.10 9.55
CA ALA A 153 0.19 7.85 8.63
C ALA A 153 1.08 8.87 9.36
N ALA A 154 0.56 9.52 10.41
CA ALA A 154 1.34 10.43 11.25
C ALA A 154 2.44 9.68 12.02
N ALA A 155 2.15 8.49 12.56
CA ALA A 155 3.11 7.67 13.27
C ALA A 155 4.25 7.19 12.34
N ARG A 156 3.95 6.77 11.12
CA ARG A 156 4.96 6.39 10.10
C ARG A 156 5.89 7.55 9.76
N LYS A 157 5.36 8.74 9.50
CA LYS A 157 6.17 9.94 9.22
C LYS A 157 7.08 10.33 10.40
N ALA A 158 6.67 10.06 11.63
CA ALA A 158 7.48 10.29 12.81
C ALA A 158 8.63 9.27 12.93
N ALA A 159 8.38 8.00 12.62
CA ALA A 159 9.38 6.94 12.62
C ALA A 159 10.46 7.17 11.54
N GLU A 160 10.06 7.55 10.34
CA GLU A 160 10.96 7.85 9.22
C GLU A 160 11.93 9.01 9.52
N LYS A 161 11.46 10.02 10.25
CA LYS A 161 12.32 11.13 10.72
C LYS A 161 13.35 10.70 11.74
N THR A 162 13.07 9.70 12.55
CA THR A 162 14.03 9.21 13.57
C THR A 162 15.09 8.31 12.96
N GLU A 163 14.80 7.54 11.92
CA GLU A 163 15.78 6.72 11.20
C GLU A 163 16.72 7.55 10.32
N ALA A 164 16.28 8.68 9.78
CA ALA A 164 17.09 9.55 8.94
C ALA A 164 18.11 10.41 9.73
N ALA A 165 18.00 10.48 11.05
CA ALA A 165 18.85 11.31 11.90
C ALA A 165 20.28 10.79 12.18
N PRO A 166 20.60 9.47 12.25
CA PRO A 166 21.96 9.03 12.60
C PRO A 166 22.98 9.07 11.45
N ALA A 167 22.57 9.15 10.20
CA ALA A 167 23.50 9.09 9.07
C ALA A 167 24.33 10.37 8.86
N LYS A 168 23.92 11.51 9.39
CA LYS A 168 24.67 12.80 9.26
C LYS A 168 25.73 13.04 10.32
N ALA A 169 25.76 12.28 11.41
CA ALA A 169 26.71 12.47 12.50
C ALA A 169 28.05 11.72 12.32
N ALA A 170 28.12 10.79 11.37
CA ALA A 170 29.33 9.96 11.17
C ALA A 170 30.38 10.56 10.22
N GLU A 171 30.07 11.66 9.53
CA GLU A 171 30.95 12.21 8.46
C GLU A 171 31.82 13.41 8.90
N ALA A 172 31.83 13.77 10.18
CA ALA A 172 32.56 14.91 10.69
C ALA A 172 33.66 14.53 11.72
N GLN A 173 34.57 13.61 11.37
CA GLN A 173 35.83 13.50 12.08
C GLN A 173 37.00 13.89 11.16
N PRO A 174 37.65 15.05 11.35
CA PRO A 174 38.85 15.40 10.61
C PRO A 174 40.02 14.53 11.09
N ALA A 175 40.71 13.90 10.16
CA ALA A 175 41.96 13.21 10.38
C ALA A 175 42.97 14.17 11.04
N LYS A 176 43.36 13.93 12.29
CA LYS A 176 44.50 14.56 12.90
C LYS A 176 45.80 13.88 12.43
N LYS A 177 46.67 14.70 11.85
CA LYS A 177 48.05 14.36 11.51
C LYS A 177 48.86 14.03 12.77
#